data_4a29432d4efb0680670003061354bba9
#
_entry.id   4a29432d4efb0680670003061354bba9
#
_cell.length_a   1.000
_cell.length_b   1.000
_cell.length_c   1.000
_cell.angle_alpha   90.00
_cell.angle_beta   90.00
_cell.angle_gamma   90.00
#
_symmetry.space_group_name_H-M   'P 1'
#
loop_
_entity.id
_entity.type
_entity.pdbx_description
1 polymer ?
#
loop_
_entity_poly.entity_id
_entity_poly.type
_entity_poly.pdbx_seq_one_letter_code
_entity_poly.pdbx_strand_id
1 'polypeptide(L)'
;KMAYEANVNIDEIRGTGKNGVILKEDIMSLMGSKPSPSERKVKHGPEERVKMTRLRLTIAKRLKEAQENAAMLTTFNEVDMSEVIAMRNQYKDEFQKNYGVKLGFMSFFVKACVIGLKNYPAINAEIQNEDIVYKNYYNISIAVGTDRGLVVPVLRQTDEMSFADIEKNIGELGQKARDGKITIEDLQGGTFTITNGGIYGSMLSTPILNPPQSACLLYTSDAADDLLCV
;
A
#
# COMPACT_ATOMS: atom_id res chain seq x y z
N LYS A 1 -26.19 21.08 3.15
CA LYS A 1 -25.28 20.73 4.28
C LYS A 1 -23.85 20.59 3.74
N MET A 2 -23.56 19.70 2.79
CA MET A 2 -22.24 19.48 2.18
C MET A 2 -21.65 20.75 1.53
N ALA A 3 -22.45 21.52 0.76
CA ALA A 3 -21.98 22.75 0.13
C ALA A 3 -21.62 23.83 1.16
N TYR A 4 -22.36 23.87 2.27
CA TYR A 4 -22.08 24.81 3.37
C TYR A 4 -20.81 24.42 4.14
N GLU A 5 -20.58 23.14 4.37
CA GLU A 5 -19.36 22.62 5.02
C GLU A 5 -18.12 22.82 4.15
N ALA A 6 -18.30 22.84 2.83
CA ALA A 6 -17.25 23.04 1.84
C ALA A 6 -17.02 24.52 1.45
N ASN A 7 -17.78 25.45 2.03
CA ASN A 7 -17.73 26.89 1.69
C ASN A 7 -17.91 27.19 0.18
N VAL A 8 -18.75 26.37 -0.49
CA VAL A 8 -19.04 26.48 -1.92
C VAL A 8 -20.35 27.22 -2.13
N ASN A 9 -20.34 28.27 -2.98
CA ASN A 9 -21.54 29.00 -3.32
C ASN A 9 -22.45 28.17 -4.23
N ILE A 10 -23.63 27.83 -3.73
CA ILE A 10 -24.60 26.95 -4.42
C ILE A 10 -25.13 27.59 -5.70
N ASP A 11 -25.22 28.89 -5.74
CA ASP A 11 -25.79 29.66 -6.89
C ASP A 11 -24.88 29.60 -8.14
N GLU A 12 -23.63 29.23 -7.98
CA GLU A 12 -22.65 29.10 -9.06
C GLU A 12 -22.55 27.68 -9.62
N ILE A 13 -23.26 26.73 -8.99
CA ILE A 13 -23.19 25.32 -9.37
C ILE A 13 -24.27 25.00 -10.40
N ARG A 14 -23.86 24.55 -11.59
CA ARG A 14 -24.77 24.02 -12.59
C ARG A 14 -25.09 22.57 -12.28
N GLY A 15 -26.30 22.30 -11.75
CA GLY A 15 -26.74 20.94 -11.44
C GLY A 15 -26.86 20.06 -12.69
N THR A 16 -26.32 18.83 -12.63
CA THR A 16 -26.39 17.83 -13.69
C THR A 16 -27.58 16.88 -13.56
N GLY A 17 -28.32 16.96 -12.45
CA GLY A 17 -29.51 16.15 -12.21
C GLY A 17 -30.72 16.55 -13.04
N LYS A 18 -31.76 15.71 -13.03
CA LYS A 18 -33.02 15.94 -13.75
C LYS A 18 -33.63 17.28 -13.29
N ASN A 19 -33.99 18.15 -14.26
CA ASN A 19 -34.49 19.52 -14.05
C ASN A 19 -33.48 20.47 -13.38
N GLY A 20 -32.16 20.28 -13.58
CA GLY A 20 -31.14 21.17 -13.05
C GLY A 20 -30.86 21.01 -11.55
N VAL A 21 -31.29 19.90 -10.97
CA VAL A 21 -31.01 19.59 -9.56
C VAL A 21 -29.52 19.32 -9.38
N ILE A 22 -28.94 19.98 -8.37
CA ILE A 22 -27.54 19.80 -8.00
C ILE A 22 -27.40 18.45 -7.28
N LEU A 23 -26.63 17.56 -7.86
CA LEU A 23 -26.31 16.24 -7.31
C LEU A 23 -25.08 16.34 -6.36
N LYS A 24 -24.91 15.30 -5.55
CA LYS A 24 -23.74 15.16 -4.67
C LYS A 24 -22.45 15.19 -5.48
N GLU A 25 -22.44 14.56 -6.67
CA GLU A 25 -21.31 14.51 -7.59
C GLU A 25 -20.92 15.89 -8.12
N ASP A 26 -21.87 16.80 -8.32
CA ASP A 26 -21.59 18.17 -8.76
C ASP A 26 -20.81 18.95 -7.69
N ILE A 27 -21.18 18.76 -6.43
CA ILE A 27 -20.49 19.38 -5.30
C ILE A 27 -19.11 18.73 -5.11
N MET A 28 -19.04 17.41 -5.20
CA MET A 28 -17.77 16.66 -5.07
C MET A 28 -16.79 16.99 -6.19
N SER A 29 -17.26 17.24 -7.41
CA SER A 29 -16.40 17.68 -8.52
C SER A 29 -15.77 19.06 -8.29
N LEU A 30 -16.43 19.90 -7.53
CA LEU A 30 -15.93 21.24 -7.14
C LEU A 30 -15.03 21.18 -5.90
N MET A 31 -15.29 20.26 -4.98
CA MET A 31 -14.42 20.00 -3.81
C MET A 31 -13.16 19.21 -4.17
N GLY A 32 -13.26 18.39 -5.18
CA GLY A 32 -12.18 17.60 -5.75
C GLY A 32 -11.95 17.99 -7.20
N SER A 33 -11.69 19.28 -7.50
CA SER A 33 -10.98 19.56 -8.73
C SER A 33 -9.64 18.86 -8.58
N LYS A 34 -9.58 17.60 -9.09
CA LYS A 34 -8.29 17.05 -9.50
C LYS A 34 -7.66 18.18 -10.28
N PRO A 35 -6.50 18.71 -9.88
CA PRO A 35 -5.82 19.70 -10.70
C PRO A 35 -5.83 19.10 -12.10
N SER A 36 -6.39 19.82 -13.07
CA SER A 36 -6.37 19.37 -14.46
C SER A 36 -4.95 18.92 -14.70
N PRO A 37 -4.71 17.71 -15.29
CA PRO A 37 -3.36 17.21 -15.50
C PRO A 37 -2.61 18.39 -16.04
N SER A 38 -1.58 18.86 -15.32
CA SER A 38 -0.88 20.10 -15.61
C SER A 38 -0.61 20.08 -17.09
N GLU A 39 -1.23 20.98 -17.86
CA GLU A 39 -1.10 20.99 -19.30
C GLU A 39 0.38 20.92 -19.59
N ARG A 40 0.81 19.80 -20.11
CA ARG A 40 2.22 19.57 -20.41
C ARG A 40 2.57 20.62 -21.45
N LYS A 41 3.25 21.67 -21.04
CA LYS A 41 3.69 22.72 -21.94
C LYS A 41 4.62 22.06 -22.96
N VAL A 42 4.10 21.83 -24.16
CA VAL A 42 4.83 21.31 -25.30
C VAL A 42 5.88 22.37 -25.66
N LYS A 43 7.14 22.12 -25.28
CA LYS A 43 8.22 23.07 -25.50
C LYS A 43 8.79 22.99 -26.93
N HIS A 44 8.81 21.80 -27.54
CA HIS A 44 9.54 21.56 -28.78
C HIS A 44 8.82 20.55 -29.72
N GLY A 45 7.65 20.92 -30.26
CA GLY A 45 6.95 20.10 -31.24
C GLY A 45 6.16 18.93 -30.64
N PRO A 46 5.71 17.94 -31.47
CA PRO A 46 4.83 16.85 -31.05
C PRO A 46 5.52 15.80 -30.14
N GLU A 47 6.82 15.77 -30.15
CA GLU A 47 7.62 14.84 -29.33
C GLU A 47 8.64 15.58 -28.48
N GLU A 48 8.78 15.19 -27.23
CA GLU A 48 9.79 15.70 -26.32
C GLU A 48 10.57 14.55 -25.69
N ARG A 49 11.90 14.59 -25.81
CA ARG A 49 12.80 13.61 -25.20
C ARG A 49 13.29 14.12 -23.85
N VAL A 50 12.82 13.45 -22.78
CA VAL A 50 13.23 13.75 -21.41
C VAL A 50 14.13 12.63 -20.90
N LYS A 51 15.34 12.98 -20.46
CA LYS A 51 16.28 11.99 -19.90
C LYS A 51 15.76 11.49 -18.56
N MET A 52 15.70 10.17 -18.41
CA MET A 52 15.33 9.55 -17.15
C MET A 52 16.36 9.83 -16.05
N THR A 53 15.89 9.99 -14.82
CA THR A 53 16.76 10.07 -13.65
C THR A 53 17.42 8.71 -13.37
N ARG A 54 18.58 8.71 -12.70
CA ARG A 54 19.26 7.46 -12.31
C ARG A 54 18.36 6.56 -11.46
N LEU A 55 17.57 7.14 -10.56
CA LEU A 55 16.62 6.39 -9.74
C LEU A 55 15.59 5.66 -10.60
N ARG A 56 14.97 6.34 -11.57
CA ARG A 56 13.99 5.71 -12.47
C ARG A 56 14.59 4.60 -13.32
N LEU A 57 15.82 4.79 -13.81
CA LEU A 57 16.54 3.74 -14.54
C LEU A 57 16.78 2.50 -13.68
N THR A 58 17.19 2.69 -12.41
CA THR A 58 17.42 1.60 -11.47
C THR A 58 16.11 0.85 -11.13
N ILE A 59 15.03 1.58 -10.90
CA ILE A 59 13.70 1.00 -10.64
C ILE A 59 13.24 0.18 -11.85
N ALA A 60 13.30 0.75 -13.04
CA ALA A 60 12.91 0.06 -14.29
C ALA A 60 13.69 -1.23 -14.49
N LYS A 61 15.02 -1.19 -14.29
CA LYS A 61 15.89 -2.36 -14.39
C LYS A 61 15.48 -3.45 -13.40
N ARG A 62 15.33 -3.11 -12.11
CA ARG A 62 14.97 -4.09 -11.06
C ARG A 62 13.60 -4.72 -11.29
N LEU A 63 12.59 -3.92 -11.67
CA LEU A 63 11.26 -4.45 -11.96
C LEU A 63 11.28 -5.38 -13.17
N LYS A 64 12.04 -5.05 -14.19
CA LYS A 64 12.17 -5.89 -15.39
C LYS A 64 12.91 -7.20 -15.08
N GLU A 65 14.01 -7.14 -14.33
CA GLU A 65 14.73 -8.32 -13.85
C GLU A 65 13.85 -9.24 -13.01
N ALA A 66 12.99 -8.68 -12.14
CA ALA A 66 12.05 -9.47 -11.35
C ALA A 66 11.06 -10.24 -12.24
N GLN A 67 10.55 -9.62 -13.30
CA GLN A 67 9.64 -10.28 -14.25
C GLN A 67 10.33 -11.34 -15.12
N GLU A 68 11.59 -11.14 -15.46
CA GLU A 68 12.37 -12.07 -16.27
C GLU A 68 12.80 -13.32 -15.49
N ASN A 69 13.07 -13.15 -14.19
CA ASN A 69 13.57 -14.22 -13.31
C ASN A 69 12.47 -15.07 -12.67
N ALA A 70 11.20 -14.68 -12.75
CA ALA A 70 10.11 -15.39 -12.08
C ALA A 70 8.93 -15.63 -13.04
N ALA A 71 8.44 -16.87 -13.07
CA ALA A 71 7.16 -17.21 -13.67
C ALA A 71 6.03 -16.83 -12.70
N MET A 72 5.62 -15.56 -12.73
CA MET A 72 4.64 -15.02 -11.78
C MET A 72 3.23 -15.55 -12.06
N LEU A 73 2.60 -16.11 -11.04
CA LEU A 73 1.19 -16.51 -11.04
C LEU A 73 0.46 -15.65 -10.00
N THR A 74 -0.68 -15.10 -10.37
CA THR A 74 -1.55 -14.36 -9.43
C THR A 74 -2.85 -15.12 -9.22
N THR A 75 -3.24 -15.26 -7.97
CA THR A 75 -4.55 -15.78 -7.57
C THR A 75 -5.32 -14.70 -6.84
N PHE A 76 -6.63 -14.67 -7.03
CA PHE A 76 -7.53 -13.71 -6.40
C PHE A 76 -8.51 -14.44 -5.50
N ASN A 77 -8.70 -13.92 -4.29
CA ASN A 77 -9.65 -14.44 -3.33
C ASN A 77 -10.37 -13.29 -2.63
N GLU A 78 -11.61 -13.51 -2.28
CA GLU A 78 -12.40 -12.59 -1.46
C GLU A 78 -12.39 -13.08 -0.02
N VAL A 79 -12.25 -12.16 0.94
CA VAL A 79 -12.24 -12.45 2.36
C VAL A 79 -13.26 -11.56 3.06
N ASP A 80 -14.16 -12.17 3.82
CA ASP A 80 -15.08 -11.43 4.70
C ASP A 80 -14.30 -10.88 5.91
N MET A 81 -14.20 -9.56 5.99
CA MET A 81 -13.50 -8.85 7.05
C MET A 81 -14.41 -8.40 8.20
N SER A 82 -15.70 -8.73 8.17
CA SER A 82 -16.71 -8.23 9.12
C SER A 82 -16.30 -8.47 10.58
N GLU A 83 -15.83 -9.67 10.92
CA GLU A 83 -15.40 -10.01 12.28
C GLU A 83 -14.13 -9.27 12.69
N VAL A 84 -13.17 -9.07 11.78
CA VAL A 84 -11.95 -8.31 12.04
C VAL A 84 -12.26 -6.83 12.26
N ILE A 85 -13.18 -6.29 11.46
CA ILE A 85 -13.67 -4.91 11.59
C ILE A 85 -14.40 -4.73 12.93
N ALA A 86 -15.29 -5.67 13.31
CA ALA A 86 -15.99 -5.64 14.58
C ALA A 86 -15.01 -5.69 15.77
N MET A 87 -14.07 -6.63 15.75
CA MET A 87 -13.04 -6.77 16.77
C MET A 87 -12.19 -5.50 16.88
N ARG A 88 -11.72 -4.97 15.76
CA ARG A 88 -10.96 -3.72 15.74
C ARG A 88 -11.76 -2.57 16.34
N ASN A 89 -13.03 -2.41 15.97
CA ASN A 89 -13.88 -1.35 16.48
C ASN A 89 -14.14 -1.48 17.99
N GLN A 90 -14.24 -2.70 18.50
CA GLN A 90 -14.42 -2.97 19.92
C GLN A 90 -13.18 -2.58 20.75
N TYR A 91 -11.97 -2.86 20.24
CA TYR A 91 -10.74 -2.74 21.03
C TYR A 91 -9.86 -1.53 20.68
N LYS A 92 -10.12 -0.79 19.60
CA LYS A 92 -9.24 0.28 19.10
C LYS A 92 -8.93 1.37 20.13
N ASP A 93 -9.92 1.78 20.94
CA ASP A 93 -9.78 2.87 21.91
C ASP A 93 -8.97 2.42 23.14
N GLU A 94 -9.25 1.22 23.65
CA GLU A 94 -8.49 0.60 24.72
C GLU A 94 -7.04 0.32 24.28
N PHE A 95 -6.87 -0.21 23.08
CA PHE A 95 -5.56 -0.48 22.50
C PHE A 95 -4.73 0.79 22.40
N GLN A 96 -5.30 1.87 21.86
CA GLN A 96 -4.61 3.16 21.74
C GLN A 96 -4.24 3.73 23.12
N LYS A 97 -5.14 3.59 24.12
CA LYS A 97 -4.87 4.04 25.48
C LYS A 97 -3.73 3.26 26.15
N ASN A 98 -3.66 1.94 25.93
CA ASN A 98 -2.70 1.07 26.59
C ASN A 98 -1.33 1.09 25.91
N TYR A 99 -1.27 1.20 24.58
CA TYR A 99 -0.05 1.06 23.80
C TYR A 99 0.42 2.34 23.10
N GLY A 100 -0.39 3.41 23.11
CA GLY A 100 -0.03 4.69 22.48
C GLY A 100 -0.08 4.71 20.96
N VAL A 101 -0.50 3.61 20.33
CA VAL A 101 -0.60 3.46 18.87
C VAL A 101 -2.01 3.02 18.46
N LYS A 102 -2.43 3.37 17.26
CA LYS A 102 -3.73 2.96 16.73
C LYS A 102 -3.69 1.50 16.30
N LEU A 103 -4.76 0.76 16.51
CA LEU A 103 -4.93 -0.60 15.97
C LEU A 103 -5.35 -0.51 14.50
N GLY A 104 -4.43 -0.76 13.60
CA GLY A 104 -4.66 -0.83 12.16
C GLY A 104 -4.99 -2.24 11.68
N PHE A 105 -5.32 -2.39 10.39
CA PHE A 105 -5.54 -3.71 9.77
C PHE A 105 -4.23 -4.42 9.45
N MET A 106 -3.13 -3.68 9.30
CA MET A 106 -1.84 -4.27 8.90
C MET A 106 -1.33 -5.31 9.89
N SER A 107 -1.50 -5.10 11.19
CA SER A 107 -1.10 -6.08 12.20
C SER A 107 -1.86 -7.41 12.06
N PHE A 108 -3.15 -7.37 11.69
CA PHE A 108 -3.92 -8.58 11.40
C PHE A 108 -3.38 -9.31 10.16
N PHE A 109 -3.13 -8.60 9.07
CA PHE A 109 -2.55 -9.19 7.86
C PHE A 109 -1.16 -9.76 8.11
N VAL A 110 -0.30 -9.05 8.85
CA VAL A 110 1.04 -9.54 9.20
C VAL A 110 0.94 -10.86 9.99
N LYS A 111 0.09 -10.90 11.03
CA LYS A 111 -0.09 -12.13 11.83
C LYS A 111 -0.67 -13.27 11.02
N ALA A 112 -1.67 -13.02 10.18
CA ALA A 112 -2.24 -14.02 9.29
C ALA A 112 -1.19 -14.57 8.30
N CYS A 113 -0.39 -13.69 7.68
CA CYS A 113 0.70 -14.09 6.80
C CYS A 113 1.74 -14.94 7.52
N VAL A 114 2.16 -14.58 8.73
CA VAL A 114 3.11 -15.38 9.51
C VAL A 114 2.58 -16.77 9.79
N ILE A 115 1.31 -16.92 10.14
CA ILE A 115 0.67 -18.22 10.33
C ILE A 115 0.67 -19.01 9.01
N GLY A 116 0.30 -18.37 7.91
CA GLY A 116 0.32 -18.98 6.59
C GLY A 116 1.71 -19.47 6.19
N LEU A 117 2.74 -18.63 6.38
CA LEU A 117 4.14 -18.98 6.07
C LEU A 117 4.68 -20.11 6.93
N LYS A 118 4.26 -20.21 8.20
CA LYS A 118 4.59 -21.36 9.07
C LYS A 118 3.94 -22.66 8.60
N ASN A 119 2.70 -22.58 8.11
CA ASN A 119 1.98 -23.75 7.59
C ASN A 119 2.46 -24.18 6.19
N TYR A 120 2.98 -23.24 5.39
CA TYR A 120 3.47 -23.48 4.04
C TYR A 120 4.91 -22.96 3.86
N PRO A 121 5.93 -23.64 4.44
CA PRO A 121 7.30 -23.13 4.47
C PRO A 121 7.92 -22.88 3.09
N ALA A 122 7.45 -23.58 2.06
CA ALA A 122 7.92 -23.38 0.69
C ALA A 122 7.65 -21.96 0.15
N ILE A 123 6.62 -21.27 0.68
CA ILE A 123 6.34 -19.89 0.33
C ILE A 123 7.33 -18.92 0.99
N ASN A 124 7.91 -19.31 2.14
CA ASN A 124 8.96 -18.57 2.84
C ASN A 124 10.36 -19.07 2.47
N ALA A 125 10.54 -19.45 1.21
CA ALA A 125 11.80 -19.95 0.67
C ALA A 125 12.22 -19.13 -0.55
N GLU A 126 13.47 -19.24 -0.94
CA GLU A 126 14.00 -18.64 -2.16
C GLU A 126 14.86 -19.65 -2.93
N ILE A 127 14.99 -19.43 -4.22
CA ILE A 127 15.88 -20.24 -5.06
C ILE A 127 17.24 -19.53 -5.14
N GLN A 128 18.28 -20.24 -4.75
CA GLN A 128 19.66 -19.80 -4.91
C GLN A 128 20.40 -20.82 -5.79
N ASN A 129 20.70 -20.46 -7.02
CA ASN A 129 21.22 -21.37 -8.04
C ASN A 129 20.30 -22.59 -8.25
N GLU A 130 20.75 -23.78 -7.83
CA GLU A 130 19.99 -25.03 -7.92
C GLU A 130 19.37 -25.46 -6.57
N ASP A 131 19.55 -24.64 -5.51
CA ASP A 131 19.08 -24.94 -4.16
C ASP A 131 17.81 -24.18 -3.79
N ILE A 132 16.92 -24.82 -3.02
CA ILE A 132 15.81 -24.16 -2.34
C ILE A 132 16.27 -23.86 -0.91
N VAL A 133 16.34 -22.57 -0.57
CA VAL A 133 16.75 -22.09 0.75
C VAL A 133 15.52 -21.72 1.57
N TYR A 134 15.14 -22.56 2.52
CA TYR A 134 14.06 -22.28 3.46
C TYR A 134 14.49 -21.28 4.53
N LYS A 135 13.69 -20.23 4.73
CA LYS A 135 13.94 -19.22 5.77
C LYS A 135 13.19 -19.62 7.04
N ASN A 136 13.93 -19.87 8.11
CA ASN A 136 13.36 -20.21 9.42
C ASN A 136 13.13 -18.97 10.29
N TYR A 137 12.89 -17.83 9.65
CA TYR A 137 12.58 -16.53 10.25
C TYR A 137 11.56 -15.81 9.36
N TYR A 138 10.80 -14.91 9.95
CA TYR A 138 9.67 -14.24 9.27
C TYR A 138 9.87 -12.73 9.32
N ASN A 139 10.42 -12.18 8.25
CA ASN A 139 10.63 -10.76 8.07
C ASN A 139 9.66 -10.25 7.00
N ILE A 140 8.65 -9.52 7.44
CA ILE A 140 7.59 -9.05 6.54
C ILE A 140 7.91 -7.65 6.05
N SER A 141 8.00 -7.48 4.76
CA SER A 141 8.18 -6.20 4.10
C SER A 141 6.82 -5.53 3.88
N ILE A 142 6.72 -4.23 4.17
CA ILE A 142 5.48 -3.46 3.99
C ILE A 142 5.73 -2.39 2.93
N ALA A 143 4.89 -2.36 1.89
CA ALA A 143 5.01 -1.35 0.85
C ALA A 143 4.45 0.00 1.35
N VAL A 144 5.29 1.03 1.31
CA VAL A 144 4.97 2.41 1.74
C VAL A 144 5.15 3.37 0.57
N GLY A 145 4.08 4.08 0.22
CA GLY A 145 4.13 5.16 -0.76
C GLY A 145 4.77 6.42 -0.18
N THR A 146 5.67 7.03 -0.94
CA THR A 146 6.29 8.32 -0.61
C THR A 146 6.28 9.22 -1.84
N ASP A 147 6.49 10.52 -1.66
CA ASP A 147 6.59 11.49 -2.76
C ASP A 147 7.71 11.13 -3.77
N ARG A 148 8.69 10.36 -3.33
CA ARG A 148 9.82 9.91 -4.15
C ARG A 148 9.58 8.56 -4.84
N GLY A 149 8.47 7.89 -4.55
CA GLY A 149 8.10 6.58 -5.05
C GLY A 149 7.80 5.58 -3.94
N LEU A 150 7.66 4.30 -4.31
CA LEU A 150 7.38 3.21 -3.41
C LEU A 150 8.67 2.72 -2.75
N VAL A 151 8.67 2.58 -1.42
CA VAL A 151 9.71 1.91 -0.64
C VAL A 151 9.11 0.75 0.12
N VAL A 152 9.91 -0.27 0.42
CA VAL A 152 9.44 -1.53 1.00
C VAL A 152 10.29 -1.88 2.23
N PRO A 153 10.14 -1.14 3.35
CA PRO A 153 10.85 -1.44 4.58
C PRO A 153 10.44 -2.78 5.19
N VAL A 154 11.32 -3.33 6.01
CA VAL A 154 11.23 -4.68 6.55
C VAL A 154 10.98 -4.66 8.05
N LEU A 155 9.87 -5.27 8.47
CA LEU A 155 9.62 -5.67 9.85
C LEU A 155 10.36 -6.99 10.12
N ARG A 156 11.22 -7.01 11.12
CA ARG A 156 12.03 -8.20 11.45
C ARG A 156 11.40 -9.01 12.56
N GLN A 157 11.51 -10.36 12.48
CA GLN A 157 11.03 -11.27 13.53
C GLN A 157 9.55 -11.06 13.88
N THR A 158 8.72 -10.91 12.85
CA THR A 158 7.30 -10.57 13.01
C THR A 158 6.48 -11.65 13.71
N ASP A 159 6.97 -12.87 13.78
CA ASP A 159 6.36 -13.97 14.53
C ASP A 159 6.45 -13.76 16.05
N GLU A 160 7.46 -13.08 16.54
CA GLU A 160 7.66 -12.74 17.96
C GLU A 160 6.96 -11.43 18.37
N MET A 161 6.62 -10.56 17.40
CA MET A 161 6.00 -9.26 17.66
C MET A 161 4.54 -9.40 18.13
N SER A 162 4.13 -8.57 19.07
CA SER A 162 2.72 -8.33 19.38
C SER A 162 2.04 -7.45 18.31
N PHE A 163 0.71 -7.33 18.35
CA PHE A 163 -0.01 -6.39 17.48
C PHE A 163 0.47 -4.95 17.69
N ALA A 164 0.74 -4.57 18.94
CA ALA A 164 1.23 -3.23 19.27
C ALA A 164 2.63 -2.97 18.71
N ASP A 165 3.53 -3.96 18.79
CA ASP A 165 4.88 -3.84 18.23
C ASP A 165 4.84 -3.71 16.71
N ILE A 166 3.98 -4.48 16.05
CA ILE A 166 3.81 -4.41 14.60
C ILE A 166 3.35 -3.00 14.20
N GLU A 167 2.25 -2.49 14.79
CA GLU A 167 1.71 -1.17 14.46
C GLU A 167 2.71 -0.04 14.75
N LYS A 168 3.44 -0.13 15.87
CA LYS A 168 4.48 0.83 16.23
C LYS A 168 5.63 0.85 15.21
N ASN A 169 6.15 -0.33 14.88
CA ASN A 169 7.26 -0.45 13.92
C ASN A 169 6.84 0.00 12.51
N ILE A 170 5.60 -0.32 12.07
CA ILE A 170 5.05 0.17 10.80
C ILE A 170 5.00 1.70 10.81
N GLY A 171 4.50 2.30 11.89
CA GLY A 171 4.44 3.75 12.04
C GLY A 171 5.83 4.40 11.97
N GLU A 172 6.82 3.86 12.68
CA GLU A 172 8.20 4.34 12.70
C GLU A 172 8.86 4.22 11.32
N LEU A 173 8.76 3.06 10.67
CA LEU A 173 9.31 2.84 9.34
C LEU A 173 8.61 3.70 8.27
N GLY A 174 7.29 3.87 8.38
CA GLY A 174 6.52 4.75 7.52
C GLY A 174 6.95 6.21 7.67
N GLN A 175 7.20 6.67 8.90
CA GLN A 175 7.70 8.02 9.15
C GLN A 175 9.12 8.21 8.61
N LYS A 176 10.03 7.26 8.87
CA LYS A 176 11.38 7.26 8.29
C LYS A 176 11.34 7.32 6.76
N ALA A 177 10.40 6.59 6.13
CA ALA A 177 10.24 6.58 4.68
C ALA A 177 9.82 7.95 4.15
N ARG A 178 8.83 8.59 4.74
CA ARG A 178 8.37 9.94 4.38
C ARG A 178 9.46 10.99 4.58
N ASP A 179 10.20 10.89 5.68
CA ASP A 179 11.32 11.80 5.98
C ASP A 179 12.56 11.56 5.10
N GLY A 180 12.56 10.51 4.27
CA GLY A 180 13.72 10.13 3.45
C GLY A 180 14.92 9.63 4.25
N LYS A 181 14.69 9.11 5.47
CA LYS A 181 15.71 8.60 6.40
C LYS A 181 15.83 7.07 6.41
N ILE A 182 15.15 6.39 5.48
CA ILE A 182 15.25 4.93 5.30
C ILE A 182 16.68 4.56 4.94
N THR A 183 17.25 3.61 5.65
CA THR A 183 18.57 3.04 5.38
C THR A 183 18.48 1.82 4.46
N ILE A 184 19.62 1.39 3.94
CA ILE A 184 19.70 0.15 3.14
C ILE A 184 19.34 -1.05 4.01
N GLU A 185 19.73 -1.05 5.27
CA GLU A 185 19.41 -2.11 6.22
C GLU A 185 17.91 -2.22 6.48
N ASP A 186 17.20 -1.09 6.54
CA ASP A 186 15.73 -1.09 6.69
C ASP A 186 15.01 -1.77 5.49
N LEU A 187 15.66 -1.91 4.34
CA LEU A 187 15.09 -2.43 3.09
C LEU A 187 15.52 -3.87 2.75
N GLN A 188 16.47 -4.44 3.48
CA GLN A 188 17.05 -5.75 3.18
C GLN A 188 16.56 -6.85 4.12
N GLY A 189 16.59 -8.09 3.64
CA GLY A 189 16.32 -9.30 4.44
C GLY A 189 14.85 -9.60 4.68
N GLY A 190 13.94 -8.98 3.92
CA GLY A 190 12.52 -9.36 3.92
C GLY A 190 12.29 -10.70 3.24
N THR A 191 11.42 -11.54 3.81
CA THR A 191 11.10 -12.87 3.28
C THR A 191 9.77 -12.92 2.54
N PHE A 192 8.88 -11.98 2.82
CA PHE A 192 7.55 -11.85 2.21
C PHE A 192 7.14 -10.39 2.18
N THR A 193 6.35 -9.96 1.21
CA THR A 193 5.88 -8.57 1.09
C THR A 193 4.37 -8.48 1.19
N ILE A 194 3.88 -7.51 1.97
CA ILE A 194 2.47 -7.12 2.01
C ILE A 194 2.35 -5.71 1.43
N THR A 195 1.38 -5.52 0.53
CA THR A 195 1.10 -4.21 -0.07
C THR A 195 -0.39 -3.93 -0.11
N ASN A 196 -0.77 -2.68 0.08
CA ASN A 196 -2.13 -2.20 -0.07
C ASN A 196 -2.30 -1.56 -1.45
N GLY A 197 -3.10 -2.19 -2.33
CA GLY A 197 -3.45 -1.68 -3.64
C GLY A 197 -4.67 -0.74 -3.62
N GLY A 198 -5.49 -0.79 -2.57
CA GLY A 198 -6.69 0.02 -2.41
C GLY A 198 -6.41 1.51 -2.39
N ILE A 199 -5.31 1.94 -1.77
CA ILE A 199 -4.87 3.35 -1.74
C ILE A 199 -4.74 3.96 -3.14
N TYR A 200 -4.42 3.13 -4.14
CA TYR A 200 -4.28 3.56 -5.53
C TYR A 200 -5.54 3.33 -6.37
N GLY A 201 -6.65 2.94 -5.73
CA GLY A 201 -7.92 2.62 -6.42
C GLY A 201 -7.84 1.34 -7.25
N SER A 202 -6.91 0.44 -6.92
CA SER A 202 -6.78 -0.84 -7.61
C SER A 202 -7.78 -1.84 -7.06
N MET A 203 -8.61 -2.42 -7.95
CA MET A 203 -9.54 -3.50 -7.59
C MET A 203 -8.88 -4.88 -7.81
N LEU A 204 -8.30 -5.08 -8.99
CA LEU A 204 -7.60 -6.30 -9.37
C LEU A 204 -6.24 -5.93 -9.95
N SER A 205 -5.18 -6.25 -9.22
CA SER A 205 -3.81 -5.99 -9.64
C SER A 205 -2.97 -7.24 -9.55
N THR A 206 -1.99 -7.35 -10.44
CA THR A 206 -0.99 -8.41 -10.44
C THR A 206 0.32 -7.83 -9.92
N PRO A 207 0.67 -8.03 -8.64
CA PRO A 207 1.87 -7.45 -8.08
C PRO A 207 3.13 -8.08 -8.68
N ILE A 208 4.17 -7.26 -8.82
CA ILE A 208 5.51 -7.74 -9.17
C ILE A 208 6.21 -8.16 -7.88
N LEU A 209 6.79 -9.35 -7.86
CA LEU A 209 7.54 -9.85 -6.71
C LEU A 209 8.75 -8.96 -6.40
N ASN A 210 9.13 -8.92 -5.13
CA ASN A 210 10.35 -8.27 -4.67
C ASN A 210 11.46 -9.34 -4.49
N PRO A 211 12.32 -9.56 -5.49
CA PRO A 211 13.34 -10.61 -5.41
C PRO A 211 14.24 -10.44 -4.18
N PRO A 212 14.66 -11.56 -3.55
CA PRO A 212 14.50 -12.96 -3.94
C PRO A 212 13.25 -13.65 -3.39
N GLN A 213 12.25 -12.90 -2.93
CA GLN A 213 11.02 -13.44 -2.36
C GLN A 213 10.19 -14.21 -3.37
N SER A 214 9.63 -15.35 -2.94
CA SER A 214 8.83 -16.24 -3.79
C SER A 214 7.36 -15.85 -3.87
N ALA A 215 6.87 -15.03 -2.93
CA ALA A 215 5.47 -14.62 -2.90
C ALA A 215 5.27 -13.25 -2.24
N CYS A 216 4.12 -12.66 -2.50
CA CYS A 216 3.65 -11.45 -1.81
C CYS A 216 2.12 -11.49 -1.68
N LEU A 217 1.60 -10.72 -0.73
CA LEU A 217 0.18 -10.44 -0.59
C LEU A 217 -0.10 -9.00 -1.05
N LEU A 218 -1.04 -8.85 -2.00
CA LEU A 218 -1.65 -7.56 -2.29
C LEU A 218 -3.11 -7.62 -1.87
N TYR A 219 -3.51 -6.76 -0.95
CA TYR A 219 -4.91 -6.62 -0.60
C TYR A 219 -5.46 -5.30 -1.16
N THR A 220 -6.75 -5.33 -1.48
CA THR A 220 -7.50 -4.15 -1.88
C THR A 220 -8.70 -4.09 -0.97
N SER A 221 -8.84 -2.99 -0.24
CA SER A 221 -10.08 -2.68 0.47
C SER A 221 -10.89 -1.71 -0.36
N ASP A 222 -12.20 -1.67 -0.16
CA ASP A 222 -13.02 -0.62 -0.73
C ASP A 222 -12.50 0.73 -0.20
N ALA A 223 -12.23 1.67 -1.10
CA ALA A 223 -11.68 2.98 -0.76
C ALA A 223 -12.53 3.78 0.26
N ALA A 224 -13.77 3.37 0.48
CA ALA A 224 -14.66 3.91 1.50
C ALA A 224 -14.28 3.47 2.93
N ASP A 225 -13.65 2.30 3.09
CA ASP A 225 -13.28 1.75 4.40
C ASP A 225 -11.85 2.14 4.83
N ASP A 226 -11.01 2.60 3.91
CA ASP A 226 -9.58 2.86 4.12
C ASP A 226 -9.24 4.32 4.54
N LEU A 227 -10.22 5.17 4.80
CA LEU A 227 -10.01 6.56 5.28
C LEU A 227 -9.26 6.65 6.62
N LEU A 228 -8.82 5.53 7.19
CA LEU A 228 -8.16 5.46 8.49
C LEU A 228 -6.76 4.81 8.47
N CYS A 229 -6.25 4.43 7.30
CA CYS A 229 -4.91 3.83 7.17
C CYS A 229 -3.92 4.80 6.50
N VAL A 230 -3.67 5.94 7.13
CA VAL A 230 -2.54 6.83 6.83
C VAL A 230 -1.74 7.03 8.09
#